data_88b3a3ca43fc15b9ed424ffc9789d4bf
#
_entry.id   88b3a3ca43fc15b9ed424ffc9789d4bf
#
_cell.length_a   1.000
_cell.length_b   1.000
_cell.length_c   1.000
_cell.angle_alpha   90.00
_cell.angle_beta   90.00
_cell.angle_gamma   90.00
#
_symmetry.space_group_name_H-M   'P 1'
#
loop_
_entity.id
_entity.type
_entity.pdbx_description
1 polymer ?
#
loop_
_entity_poly.entity_id
_entity_poly.type
_entity_poly.pdbx_seq_one_letter_code
_entity_poly.pdbx_strand_id
1 'polypeptide(L)'
;EYILAAKMRCDKLYIGITNPDGAHTRDTVHDENRGTKAGNPLTYFERCEMIRGAMEEFNVPAKEYDFIPFPISMPEYIAQYTPKEAVYYVGMFDAWDEEKYKILRSLDLDVNILWRKTEEEKGITGSKVRELIATDQEWKQFVPQSVYHYLTENELDKRVKRLELMRIEEKKAIEQ
;
A
#
# COMPACT_ATOMS: atom_id res chain seq x y z
N GLU A 1 6.58 -9.45 1.01
CA GLU A 1 7.25 -9.69 2.30
C GLU A 1 6.33 -9.35 3.47
N TYR A 2 5.87 -8.10 3.62
CA TYR A 2 5.08 -7.61 4.76
C TYR A 2 3.79 -8.42 5.01
N ILE A 3 2.94 -8.60 3.98
CA ILE A 3 1.66 -9.33 4.08
C ILE A 3 1.91 -10.80 4.48
N LEU A 4 2.89 -11.45 3.88
CA LEU A 4 3.24 -12.84 4.20
C LEU A 4 3.77 -12.99 5.63
N ALA A 5 4.57 -12.04 6.10
CA ALA A 5 5.07 -12.04 7.48
C ALA A 5 3.95 -11.90 8.51
N ALA A 6 2.92 -11.09 8.23
CA ALA A 6 1.72 -11.01 9.05
C ALA A 6 0.91 -12.31 8.98
N LYS A 7 0.73 -12.86 7.75
CA LYS A 7 -0.03 -14.11 7.55
C LYS A 7 0.55 -15.29 8.34
N MET A 8 1.87 -15.39 8.45
CA MET A 8 2.53 -16.43 9.26
C MET A 8 2.22 -16.36 10.76
N ARG A 9 1.54 -15.33 11.23
CA ARG A 9 1.22 -15.09 12.64
C ARG A 9 -0.27 -15.19 12.97
N CYS A 10 -1.11 -15.53 11.99
CA CYS A 10 -2.55 -15.61 12.18
C CYS A 10 -3.18 -16.66 11.26
N ASP A 11 -4.29 -17.24 11.67
CA ASP A 11 -5.06 -18.16 10.85
C ASP A 11 -5.85 -17.41 9.77
N LYS A 12 -6.42 -16.26 10.12
CA LYS A 12 -7.16 -15.39 9.21
C LYS A 12 -6.52 -13.99 9.17
N LEU A 13 -6.13 -13.55 7.98
CA LEU A 13 -5.55 -12.23 7.75
C LEU A 13 -6.58 -11.28 7.11
N TYR A 14 -6.77 -10.11 7.69
CA TYR A 14 -7.47 -9.00 7.06
C TYR A 14 -6.45 -8.03 6.46
N ILE A 15 -6.44 -7.93 5.13
CA ILE A 15 -5.50 -7.07 4.39
C ILE A 15 -6.13 -5.71 4.24
N GLY A 16 -5.66 -4.76 5.05
CA GLY A 16 -6.14 -3.39 5.05
C GLY A 16 -5.60 -2.60 3.86
N ILE A 17 -6.48 -2.20 2.95
CA ILE A 17 -6.13 -1.36 1.81
C ILE A 17 -6.28 0.11 2.22
N THR A 18 -5.16 0.82 2.36
CA THR A 18 -5.15 2.24 2.71
C THR A 18 -5.72 3.10 1.57
N ASN A 19 -6.23 4.29 1.92
CA ASN A 19 -6.79 5.22 0.95
C ASN A 19 -7.82 4.55 0.02
N PRO A 20 -8.88 3.94 0.59
CA PRO A 20 -9.87 3.20 -0.20
C PRO A 20 -10.66 4.12 -1.12
N ASP A 21 -10.78 5.40 -0.77
CA ASP A 21 -11.44 6.43 -1.55
C ASP A 21 -10.50 7.65 -1.69
N GLY A 22 -10.14 7.96 -2.95
CA GLY A 22 -9.27 9.10 -3.26
C GLY A 22 -9.90 10.46 -2.92
N ALA A 23 -11.24 10.57 -2.94
CA ALA A 23 -11.94 11.81 -2.60
C ALA A 23 -11.89 12.13 -1.09
N HIS A 24 -11.71 11.12 -0.25
CA HIS A 24 -11.67 11.24 1.20
C HIS A 24 -10.27 10.98 1.79
N THR A 25 -9.23 10.94 0.96
CA THR A 25 -7.86 10.81 1.44
C THR A 25 -7.32 12.17 1.84
N ARG A 26 -6.92 12.31 3.10
CA ARG A 26 -6.26 13.53 3.61
C ARG A 26 -4.75 13.42 3.37
N ASP A 27 -4.15 14.54 2.99
CA ASP A 27 -2.70 14.67 2.94
C ASP A 27 -2.11 14.55 4.35
N THR A 28 -0.90 14.03 4.43
CA THR A 28 -0.16 13.93 5.68
C THR A 28 1.14 14.74 5.58
N VAL A 29 1.67 15.16 6.71
CA VAL A 29 2.94 15.90 6.78
C VAL A 29 4.11 15.12 6.15
N HIS A 30 4.00 13.80 6.10
CA HIS A 30 5.05 12.89 5.59
C HIS A 30 4.87 12.48 4.13
N ASP A 31 3.72 12.78 3.50
CA ASP A 31 3.47 12.43 2.09
C ASP A 31 2.41 13.38 1.48
N GLU A 32 2.89 14.45 0.88
CA GLU A 32 2.08 15.45 0.18
C GLU A 32 1.37 14.91 -1.07
N ASN A 33 1.81 13.75 -1.60
CA ASN A 33 1.20 13.14 -2.78
C ASN A 33 0.13 12.10 -2.42
N ARG A 34 -0.12 11.88 -1.14
CA ARG A 34 -1.01 10.82 -0.67
C ARG A 34 -2.45 10.98 -1.15
N GLY A 35 -2.94 12.21 -1.24
CA GLY A 35 -4.25 12.55 -1.78
C GLY A 35 -4.32 12.60 -3.31
N THR A 36 -3.19 12.54 -4.00
CA THR A 36 -3.15 12.69 -5.46
C THR A 36 -3.43 11.38 -6.22
N LYS A 37 -3.90 11.51 -7.47
CA LYS A 37 -4.07 10.36 -8.37
C LYS A 37 -2.73 9.69 -8.71
N ALA A 38 -1.63 10.43 -8.74
CA ALA A 38 -0.30 9.87 -8.99
C ALA A 38 0.21 9.07 -7.78
N GLY A 39 -0.08 9.51 -6.55
CA GLY A 39 0.20 8.77 -5.33
C GLY A 39 -0.62 7.48 -5.19
N ASN A 40 -1.87 7.49 -5.71
CA ASN A 40 -2.79 6.35 -5.70
C ASN A 40 -3.35 6.08 -7.10
N PRO A 41 -2.53 5.61 -8.06
CA PRO A 41 -2.93 5.46 -9.45
C PRO A 41 -3.92 4.31 -9.69
N LEU A 42 -4.05 3.41 -8.73
CA LEU A 42 -4.88 2.21 -8.81
C LEU A 42 -6.08 2.32 -7.87
N THR A 43 -7.24 1.89 -8.35
CA THR A 43 -8.47 1.84 -7.56
C THR A 43 -8.36 0.84 -6.42
N TYR A 44 -9.26 0.93 -5.44
CA TYR A 44 -9.36 -0.05 -4.36
C TYR A 44 -9.49 -1.48 -4.91
N PHE A 45 -10.39 -1.68 -5.87
CA PHE A 45 -10.63 -2.99 -6.49
C PHE A 45 -9.38 -3.53 -7.18
N GLU A 46 -8.70 -2.74 -8.01
CA GLU A 46 -7.48 -3.15 -8.70
C GLU A 46 -6.38 -3.56 -7.74
N ARG A 47 -6.23 -2.84 -6.63
CA ARG A 47 -5.27 -3.22 -5.58
C ARG A 47 -5.64 -4.54 -4.90
N CYS A 48 -6.93 -4.80 -4.67
CA CYS A 48 -7.38 -6.08 -4.15
C CYS A 48 -7.04 -7.22 -5.12
N GLU A 49 -7.31 -7.05 -6.42
CA GLU A 49 -7.02 -8.07 -7.44
C GLU A 49 -5.51 -8.35 -7.57
N MET A 50 -4.68 -7.30 -7.57
CA MET A 50 -3.22 -7.47 -7.58
C MET A 50 -2.72 -8.27 -6.36
N ILE A 51 -3.21 -7.94 -5.17
CA ILE A 51 -2.79 -8.64 -3.95
C ILE A 51 -3.34 -10.07 -3.96
N ARG A 52 -4.56 -10.29 -4.45
CA ARG A 52 -5.16 -11.62 -4.61
C ARG A 52 -4.27 -12.51 -5.48
N GLY A 53 -3.89 -12.03 -6.66
CA GLY A 53 -2.97 -12.76 -7.55
C GLY A 53 -1.63 -13.07 -6.90
N ALA A 54 -1.06 -12.11 -6.15
CA ALA A 54 0.18 -12.35 -5.40
C ALA A 54 0.00 -13.39 -4.29
N MET A 55 -1.12 -13.38 -3.57
CA MET A 55 -1.40 -14.37 -2.51
C MET A 55 -1.57 -15.78 -3.11
N GLU A 56 -2.21 -15.90 -4.25
CA GLU A 56 -2.33 -17.16 -5.00
C GLU A 56 -0.96 -17.66 -5.48
N GLU A 57 -0.13 -16.79 -6.05
CA GLU A 57 1.24 -17.10 -6.48
C GLU A 57 2.09 -17.63 -5.32
N PHE A 58 1.89 -17.09 -4.11
CA PHE A 58 2.54 -17.57 -2.88
C PHE A 58 1.79 -18.71 -2.17
N ASN A 59 0.83 -19.34 -2.82
CA ASN A 59 0.05 -20.48 -2.32
C ASN A 59 -0.68 -20.21 -1.00
N VAL A 60 -1.16 -18.99 -0.77
CA VAL A 60 -1.98 -18.66 0.39
C VAL A 60 -3.46 -18.94 0.04
N PRO A 61 -4.14 -19.84 0.77
CA PRO A 61 -5.53 -20.18 0.48
C PRO A 61 -6.47 -18.97 0.60
N ALA A 62 -7.37 -18.78 -0.37
CA ALA A 62 -8.31 -17.65 -0.39
C ALA A 62 -9.19 -17.54 0.87
N LYS A 63 -9.50 -18.66 1.52
CA LYS A 63 -10.27 -18.70 2.79
C LYS A 63 -9.52 -18.09 3.99
N GLU A 64 -8.20 -17.94 3.90
CA GLU A 64 -7.33 -17.51 4.98
C GLU A 64 -7.06 -16.01 4.99
N TYR A 65 -7.59 -15.25 4.02
CA TYR A 65 -7.51 -13.80 4.01
C TYR A 65 -8.77 -13.15 3.45
N ASP A 66 -8.96 -11.87 3.79
CA ASP A 66 -9.97 -10.99 3.21
C ASP A 66 -9.40 -9.58 3.02
N PHE A 67 -10.04 -8.77 2.18
CA PHE A 67 -9.69 -7.37 1.99
C PHE A 67 -10.68 -6.48 2.72
N ILE A 68 -10.14 -5.46 3.38
CA ILE A 68 -10.95 -4.44 4.06
C ILE A 68 -10.46 -3.04 3.70
N PRO A 69 -11.35 -2.04 3.65
CA PRO A 69 -10.93 -0.65 3.62
C PRO A 69 -10.15 -0.31 4.90
N PHE A 70 -9.06 0.43 4.76
CA PHE A 70 -8.26 0.86 5.90
C PHE A 70 -7.98 2.37 5.83
N PRO A 71 -8.92 3.21 6.26
CA PRO A 71 -8.83 4.66 6.14
C PRO A 71 -7.90 5.27 7.20
N ILE A 72 -6.60 5.01 7.12
CA ILE A 72 -5.60 5.47 8.10
C ILE A 72 -5.52 7.00 8.20
N SER A 73 -5.91 7.73 7.17
CA SER A 73 -6.02 9.20 7.21
C SER A 73 -7.27 9.71 7.93
N MET A 74 -8.21 8.82 8.23
CA MET A 74 -9.42 9.07 9.03
C MET A 74 -9.59 7.92 10.03
N PRO A 75 -8.72 7.84 11.04
CA PRO A 75 -8.58 6.67 11.89
C PRO A 75 -9.83 6.36 12.72
N GLU A 76 -10.69 7.34 12.96
CA GLU A 76 -11.98 7.20 13.61
C GLU A 76 -12.93 6.22 12.90
N TYR A 77 -12.70 5.93 11.61
CA TYR A 77 -13.49 4.99 10.82
C TYR A 77 -12.90 3.57 10.76
N ILE A 78 -11.70 3.34 11.26
CA ILE A 78 -11.03 2.02 11.18
C ILE A 78 -11.90 0.93 11.82
N ALA A 79 -12.49 1.19 12.98
CA ALA A 79 -13.33 0.23 13.71
C ALA A 79 -14.61 -0.19 12.96
N GLN A 80 -15.00 0.52 11.90
CA GLN A 80 -16.14 0.12 11.06
C GLN A 80 -15.81 -1.03 10.11
N TYR A 81 -14.53 -1.26 9.84
CA TYR A 81 -14.05 -2.22 8.84
C TYR A 81 -13.28 -3.38 9.42
N THR A 82 -12.91 -3.32 10.69
CA THR A 82 -12.07 -4.32 11.34
C THR A 82 -12.81 -5.06 12.43
N PRO A 83 -12.56 -6.38 12.60
CA PRO A 83 -13.06 -7.09 13.77
C PRO A 83 -12.55 -6.46 15.07
N LYS A 84 -13.38 -6.46 16.11
CA LYS A 84 -13.05 -5.84 17.39
C LYS A 84 -11.81 -6.45 18.06
N GLU A 85 -11.64 -7.75 17.90
CA GLU A 85 -10.54 -8.52 18.48
C GLU A 85 -9.33 -8.65 17.54
N ALA A 86 -9.28 -7.86 16.46
CA ALA A 86 -8.18 -7.92 15.51
C ALA A 86 -6.86 -7.44 16.14
N VAL A 87 -5.80 -8.20 15.86
CA VAL A 87 -4.42 -7.77 16.13
C VAL A 87 -3.85 -7.08 14.90
N TYR A 88 -3.33 -5.88 15.08
CA TYR A 88 -2.79 -5.08 13.99
C TYR A 88 -1.29 -5.28 13.88
N TYR A 89 -0.82 -5.61 12.69
CA TYR A 89 0.60 -5.77 12.43
C TYR A 89 1.16 -4.55 11.69
N VAL A 90 2.28 -4.01 12.17
CA VAL A 90 2.99 -2.90 11.54
C VAL A 90 4.48 -3.23 11.36
N GLY A 91 5.04 -2.81 10.23
CA GLY A 91 6.50 -2.76 10.03
C GLY A 91 6.98 -1.33 10.27
N MET A 92 8.15 -1.17 10.87
CA MET A 92 8.75 0.12 11.20
C MET A 92 9.99 0.34 10.34
N PHE A 93 9.97 1.38 9.50
CA PHE A 93 11.07 1.79 8.64
C PHE A 93 11.36 3.29 8.75
N ASP A 94 10.32 4.11 8.92
CA ASP A 94 10.39 5.57 8.85
C ASP A 94 9.48 6.25 9.89
N ALA A 95 9.53 7.58 9.93
CA ALA A 95 8.73 8.39 10.85
C ALA A 95 7.22 8.25 10.63
N TRP A 96 6.79 7.96 9.39
CA TRP A 96 5.38 7.70 9.08
C TRP A 96 4.90 6.39 9.71
N ASP A 97 5.72 5.36 9.74
CA ASP A 97 5.38 4.11 10.37
C ASP A 97 5.24 4.26 11.90
N GLU A 98 6.10 5.09 12.53
CA GLU A 98 5.98 5.45 13.95
C GLU A 98 4.68 6.24 14.22
N GLU A 99 4.29 7.14 13.32
CA GLU A 99 3.02 7.88 13.46
C GLU A 99 1.82 6.95 13.34
N LYS A 100 1.80 6.07 12.33
CA LYS A 100 0.75 5.04 12.20
C LYS A 100 0.61 4.19 13.47
N TYR A 101 1.72 3.76 14.03
CA TYR A 101 1.72 3.00 15.28
C TYR A 101 1.07 3.79 16.41
N LYS A 102 1.43 5.06 16.58
CA LYS A 102 0.85 5.94 17.60
C LYS A 102 -0.65 6.15 17.39
N ILE A 103 -1.07 6.39 16.14
CA ILE A 103 -2.49 6.52 15.78
C ILE A 103 -3.26 5.26 16.19
N LEU A 104 -2.82 4.08 15.79
CA LEU A 104 -3.49 2.83 16.12
C LEU A 104 -3.53 2.56 17.63
N ARG A 105 -2.45 2.85 18.34
CA ARG A 105 -2.40 2.73 19.81
C ARG A 105 -3.32 3.72 20.52
N SER A 106 -3.50 4.93 19.97
CA SER A 106 -4.41 5.93 20.55
C SER A 106 -5.89 5.54 20.42
N LEU A 107 -6.21 4.60 19.54
CA LEU A 107 -7.54 4.00 19.38
C LEU A 107 -7.75 2.76 20.28
N ASP A 108 -6.83 2.50 21.21
CA ASP A 108 -6.83 1.32 22.08
C ASP A 108 -6.83 -0.02 21.33
N LEU A 109 -6.20 -0.04 20.14
CA LEU A 109 -6.06 -1.24 19.32
C LEU A 109 -4.85 -2.07 19.76
N ASP A 110 -4.95 -3.40 19.63
CA ASP A 110 -3.81 -4.31 19.85
C ASP A 110 -2.87 -4.26 18.64
N VAL A 111 -1.68 -3.68 18.81
CA VAL A 111 -0.72 -3.45 17.72
C VAL A 111 0.59 -4.15 18.01
N ASN A 112 0.97 -5.05 17.11
CA ASN A 112 2.23 -5.79 17.14
C ASN A 112 3.19 -5.31 16.04
N ILE A 113 4.44 -5.04 16.41
CA ILE A 113 5.49 -4.67 15.48
C ILE A 113 6.12 -5.93 14.90
N LEU A 114 6.07 -6.09 13.57
CA LEU A 114 6.67 -7.23 12.87
C LEU A 114 8.19 -7.15 12.89
N TRP A 115 8.73 -5.95 12.63
CA TRP A 115 10.16 -5.64 12.62
C TRP A 115 10.40 -4.13 12.76
N ARG A 116 11.63 -3.80 13.14
CA ARG A 116 12.21 -2.47 13.01
C ARG A 116 13.43 -2.58 12.12
N LYS A 117 13.42 -1.85 11.00
CA LYS A 117 14.47 -1.84 9.98
C LYS A 117 14.75 -0.40 9.58
N THR A 118 15.91 -0.14 9.01
CA THR A 118 16.24 1.16 8.43
C THR A 118 15.54 1.37 7.08
N GLU A 119 15.54 2.60 6.56
CA GLU A 119 15.01 2.88 5.24
C GLU A 119 15.77 2.11 4.13
N GLU A 120 17.09 1.93 4.30
CA GLU A 120 17.91 1.16 3.36
C GLU A 120 17.50 -0.33 3.33
N GLU A 121 17.05 -0.88 4.45
CA GLU A 121 16.58 -2.26 4.55
C GLU A 121 15.13 -2.45 4.05
N LYS A 122 14.44 -1.36 3.72
CA LYS A 122 13.04 -1.40 3.22
C LYS A 122 12.92 -2.09 1.85
N GLY A 123 14.00 -2.10 1.09
CA GLY A 123 14.00 -2.60 -0.28
C GLY A 123 13.29 -1.64 -1.24
N ILE A 124 12.74 -2.18 -2.33
CA ILE A 124 12.07 -1.34 -3.31
C ILE A 124 10.71 -0.86 -2.80
N THR A 125 10.39 0.40 -3.04
CA THR A 125 9.10 1.01 -2.68
C THR A 125 8.15 1.07 -3.87
N GLY A 126 6.85 1.17 -3.61
CA GLY A 126 5.86 1.39 -4.67
C GLY A 126 6.11 2.68 -5.48
N SER A 127 6.63 3.72 -4.85
CA SER A 127 7.05 4.96 -5.54
C SER A 127 8.19 4.70 -6.51
N LYS A 128 9.19 3.90 -6.12
CA LYS A 128 10.29 3.53 -7.01
C LYS A 128 9.83 2.68 -8.19
N VAL A 129 8.91 1.75 -7.96
CA VAL A 129 8.32 0.96 -9.07
C VAL A 129 7.58 1.87 -10.06
N ARG A 130 6.79 2.85 -9.58
CA ARG A 130 6.11 3.82 -10.45
C ARG A 130 7.08 4.68 -11.26
N GLU A 131 8.18 5.10 -10.64
CA GLU A 131 9.26 5.83 -11.34
C GLU A 131 9.89 4.99 -12.47
N LEU A 132 10.18 3.70 -12.20
CA LEU A 132 10.72 2.79 -13.21
C LEU A 132 9.74 2.62 -14.39
N ILE A 133 8.45 2.45 -14.10
CA ILE A 133 7.39 2.40 -15.13
C ILE A 133 7.36 3.71 -15.95
N ALA A 134 7.42 4.85 -15.28
CA ALA A 134 7.35 6.16 -15.94
C ALA A 134 8.56 6.43 -16.86
N THR A 135 9.72 5.90 -16.51
CA THR A 135 10.99 6.09 -17.24
C THR A 135 11.34 4.94 -18.18
N ASP A 136 10.40 4.04 -18.47
CA ASP A 136 10.58 2.86 -19.31
C ASP A 136 11.76 1.96 -18.89
N GLN A 137 12.03 1.88 -17.60
CA GLN A 137 13.03 1.00 -17.04
C GLN A 137 12.43 -0.34 -16.62
N GLU A 138 13.27 -1.37 -16.52
CA GLU A 138 12.84 -2.69 -16.10
C GLU A 138 12.34 -2.69 -14.65
N TRP A 139 11.10 -3.14 -14.43
CA TRP A 139 10.46 -3.20 -13.12
C TRP A 139 9.86 -4.57 -12.78
N LYS A 140 9.79 -5.48 -13.77
CA LYS A 140 9.20 -6.83 -13.62
C LYS A 140 9.76 -7.59 -12.42
N GLN A 141 11.08 -7.56 -12.23
CA GLN A 141 11.77 -8.27 -11.16
C GLN A 141 11.47 -7.78 -9.74
N PHE A 142 10.81 -6.62 -9.62
CA PHE A 142 10.52 -6.01 -8.33
C PHE A 142 9.11 -6.26 -7.81
N VAL A 143 8.29 -6.95 -8.58
CA VAL A 143 6.90 -7.27 -8.24
C VAL A 143 6.64 -8.77 -8.47
N PRO A 144 5.65 -9.38 -7.79
CA PRO A 144 5.18 -10.74 -8.13
C PRO A 144 4.80 -10.84 -9.60
N GLN A 145 4.99 -12.00 -10.20
CA GLN A 145 4.69 -12.22 -11.61
C GLN A 145 3.20 -11.97 -11.92
N SER A 146 2.32 -12.40 -11.05
CA SER A 146 0.87 -12.12 -11.13
C SER A 146 0.55 -10.64 -11.16
N VAL A 147 1.24 -9.83 -10.35
CA VAL A 147 1.09 -8.36 -10.32
C VAL A 147 1.56 -7.75 -11.64
N TYR A 148 2.71 -8.19 -12.16
CA TYR A 148 3.21 -7.73 -13.45
C TYR A 148 2.20 -7.99 -14.58
N HIS A 149 1.69 -9.23 -14.67
CA HIS A 149 0.70 -9.60 -15.68
C HIS A 149 -0.59 -8.80 -15.52
N TYR A 150 -1.12 -8.69 -14.31
CA TYR A 150 -2.33 -7.91 -14.05
C TYR A 150 -2.21 -6.46 -14.51
N LEU A 151 -1.09 -5.80 -14.20
CA LEU A 151 -0.84 -4.42 -14.60
C LEU A 151 -0.73 -4.26 -16.12
N THR A 152 -0.01 -5.15 -16.79
CA THR A 152 0.24 -5.04 -18.23
C THR A 152 -0.95 -5.45 -19.08
N GLU A 153 -1.63 -6.54 -18.74
CA GLU A 153 -2.81 -7.05 -19.46
C GLU A 153 -4.01 -6.10 -19.39
N ASN A 154 -4.15 -5.36 -18.27
CA ASN A 154 -5.20 -4.36 -18.09
C ASN A 154 -4.74 -2.92 -18.43
N GLU A 155 -3.58 -2.75 -19.04
CA GLU A 155 -3.00 -1.45 -19.41
C GLU A 155 -2.87 -0.44 -18.24
N LEU A 156 -2.80 -0.96 -17.01
CA LEU A 156 -2.68 -0.15 -15.80
C LEU A 156 -1.28 0.46 -15.66
N ASP A 157 -0.27 -0.20 -16.16
CA ASP A 157 1.10 0.31 -16.31
C ASP A 157 1.13 1.61 -17.15
N LYS A 158 0.38 1.66 -18.25
CA LYS A 158 0.25 2.89 -19.08
C LYS A 158 -0.42 4.02 -18.29
N ARG A 159 -1.44 3.70 -17.49
CA ARG A 159 -2.10 4.67 -16.61
C ARG A 159 -1.13 5.20 -15.54
N VAL A 160 -0.40 4.31 -14.88
CA VAL A 160 0.63 4.66 -13.89
C VAL A 160 1.67 5.57 -14.52
N LYS A 161 2.22 5.20 -15.69
CA LYS A 161 3.19 6.01 -16.42
C LYS A 161 2.68 7.42 -16.69
N ARG A 162 1.48 7.55 -17.25
CA ARG A 162 0.89 8.85 -17.56
C ARG A 162 0.75 9.74 -16.32
N LEU A 163 0.21 9.20 -15.23
CA LEU A 163 0.00 9.95 -13.99
C LEU A 163 1.31 10.38 -13.33
N GLU A 164 2.32 9.52 -13.37
CA GLU A 164 3.64 9.83 -12.79
C GLU A 164 4.38 10.89 -13.61
N LEU A 165 4.30 10.85 -14.95
CA LEU A 165 4.87 11.89 -15.81
C LEU A 165 4.20 13.25 -15.56
N MET A 166 2.87 13.30 -15.44
CA MET A 166 2.15 14.55 -15.10
C MET A 166 2.64 15.12 -13.76
N ARG A 167 2.81 14.27 -12.74
CA ARG A 167 3.33 14.69 -11.42
C ARG A 167 4.74 15.27 -11.51
N ILE A 168 5.59 14.66 -12.34
CA ILE A 168 6.97 15.14 -12.53
C ILE A 168 6.97 16.52 -13.22
N GLU A 169 6.10 16.71 -14.22
CA GLU A 169 5.96 17.98 -14.92
C GLU A 169 5.42 19.10 -14.01
N GLU A 170 4.39 18.80 -13.21
CA GLU A 170 3.84 19.73 -12.22
C GLU A 170 4.89 20.19 -11.20
N LYS A 171 5.70 19.27 -10.67
CA LYS A 171 6.80 19.64 -9.75
C LYS A 171 7.82 20.58 -10.40
N LYS A 172 8.24 20.30 -11.63
CA LYS A 172 9.18 21.16 -12.35
C LYS A 172 8.63 22.57 -12.61
N ALA A 173 7.32 22.69 -12.82
CA ALA A 173 6.66 23.99 -13.04
C ALA A 173 6.56 24.83 -11.75
N ILE A 174 6.55 24.20 -10.58
CA ILE A 174 6.51 24.90 -9.28
C ILE A 174 7.90 25.38 -8.85
N GLU A 175 8.95 24.69 -9.27
CA GLU A 175 10.34 24.99 -8.93
C GLU A 175 10.97 26.08 -9.83
N GLN A 176 10.25 26.55 -10.88
CA GLN A 176 10.63 27.66 -11.77
C GLN A 176 9.95 28.96 -11.38
#